data_95774f13d5af61ecd5630a2e09c7d8e3
#
_entry.id   95774f13d5af61ecd5630a2e09c7d8e3
#
_cell.length_a   1.000
_cell.length_b   1.000
_cell.length_c   1.000
_cell.angle_alpha   90.00
_cell.angle_beta   90.00
_cell.angle_gamma   90.00
#
_symmetry.space_group_name_H-M   'P 1'
#
loop_
_entity.id
_entity.type
_entity.pdbx_description
1 polymer ?
#
loop_
_entity_poly.entity_id
_entity_poly.type
_entity_poly.pdbx_seq_one_letter_code
_entity_poly.pdbx_strand_id
1 'polypeptide(L)'
;MEQVTVITGAADGLGKAFATRFAEAGYQVVAADINDAAGEALVAALNARDFNVVYRHCDVTQKAQVEGLVNGALEQFGAVDVLINNAVPPGALGPIEEKSDAEFQRQLDGGFFAARWAMNAAFAAMKARGFGRIINLCSLNGVNAHPQTADYNVAKEALRALTRTAAREWAPFGITVNAICPGAITAAFLAMQTFAPEMAQRVNKQIPMGYMGEPYEDISGVALFLASKDARYMTGNTLFVDGGGHINGINWASLFD
;
A
#
# COMPACT_ATOMS: atom_id res chain seq x y z
N MET A 1 -23.39 -3.08 10.95
CA MET A 1 -23.08 -2.41 9.69
C MET A 1 -21.77 -2.99 9.21
N GLU A 2 -21.67 -3.29 7.92
CA GLU A 2 -20.44 -3.73 7.28
C GLU A 2 -19.40 -2.62 7.38
N GLN A 3 -18.14 -2.98 7.60
CA GLN A 3 -17.05 -2.01 7.64
C GLN A 3 -16.68 -1.58 6.22
N VAL A 4 -16.37 -0.29 6.03
CA VAL A 4 -16.04 0.30 4.73
C VAL A 4 -14.53 0.45 4.60
N THR A 5 -13.97 -0.09 3.52
CA THR A 5 -12.56 0.01 3.18
C THR A 5 -12.36 0.82 1.91
N VAL A 6 -11.50 1.82 1.93
CA VAL A 6 -11.04 2.57 0.74
C VAL A 6 -9.61 2.13 0.41
N ILE A 7 -9.37 1.74 -0.84
CA ILE A 7 -8.09 1.22 -1.31
C ILE A 7 -7.66 1.99 -2.56
N THR A 8 -6.50 2.63 -2.54
CA THR A 8 -5.92 3.28 -3.72
C THR A 8 -5.00 2.35 -4.49
N GLY A 9 -4.95 2.47 -5.83
CA GLY A 9 -4.17 1.58 -6.70
C GLY A 9 -4.72 0.16 -6.68
N ALA A 10 -6.06 0.02 -6.69
CA ALA A 10 -6.75 -1.24 -6.44
C ALA A 10 -6.90 -2.13 -7.69
N ALA A 11 -6.58 -1.64 -8.90
CA ALA A 11 -6.85 -2.36 -10.12
C ALA A 11 -5.89 -3.52 -10.38
N ASP A 12 -4.68 -3.50 -9.80
CA ASP A 12 -3.64 -4.50 -10.04
C ASP A 12 -2.78 -4.78 -8.80
N GLY A 13 -1.95 -5.83 -8.87
CA GLY A 13 -0.92 -6.17 -7.90
C GLY A 13 -1.43 -6.25 -6.44
N LEU A 14 -0.75 -5.57 -5.54
CA LEU A 14 -1.09 -5.53 -4.11
C LEU A 14 -2.47 -4.94 -3.86
N GLY A 15 -2.83 -3.86 -4.56
CA GLY A 15 -4.14 -3.22 -4.39
C GLY A 15 -5.29 -4.14 -4.74
N LYS A 16 -5.19 -4.87 -5.86
CA LYS A 16 -6.15 -5.91 -6.25
C LYS A 16 -6.23 -7.03 -5.22
N ALA A 17 -5.09 -7.46 -4.69
CA ALA A 17 -5.05 -8.48 -3.64
C ALA A 17 -5.74 -8.00 -2.36
N PHE A 18 -5.51 -6.75 -1.94
CA PHE A 18 -6.23 -6.16 -0.81
C PHE A 18 -7.73 -6.05 -1.08
N ALA A 19 -8.14 -5.53 -2.23
CA ALA A 19 -9.55 -5.40 -2.58
C ALA A 19 -10.27 -6.76 -2.54
N THR A 20 -9.66 -7.78 -3.10
CA THR A 20 -10.19 -9.16 -3.08
C THR A 20 -10.28 -9.70 -1.64
N ARG A 21 -9.21 -9.60 -0.87
CA ARG A 21 -9.14 -10.13 0.50
C ARG A 21 -10.15 -9.45 1.43
N PHE A 22 -10.31 -8.13 1.32
CA PHE A 22 -11.26 -7.39 2.15
C PHE A 22 -12.71 -7.66 1.73
N ALA A 23 -13.00 -7.79 0.44
CA ALA A 23 -14.33 -8.20 -0.04
C ALA A 23 -14.71 -9.58 0.48
N GLU A 24 -13.79 -10.56 0.40
CA GLU A 24 -13.99 -11.92 0.93
C GLU A 24 -14.15 -11.97 2.46
N ALA A 25 -13.58 -10.99 3.16
CA ALA A 25 -13.76 -10.83 4.61
C ALA A 25 -15.05 -10.08 5.00
N GLY A 26 -15.91 -9.74 4.02
CA GLY A 26 -17.22 -9.11 4.25
C GLY A 26 -17.16 -7.59 4.44
N TYR A 27 -16.07 -6.93 3.98
CA TYR A 27 -16.00 -5.48 3.93
C TYR A 27 -16.70 -4.95 2.68
N GLN A 28 -17.31 -3.77 2.83
CA GLN A 28 -17.67 -2.95 1.68
C GLN A 28 -16.41 -2.27 1.16
N VAL A 29 -16.05 -2.51 -0.11
CA VAL A 29 -14.78 -2.05 -0.68
C VAL A 29 -15.01 -0.94 -1.69
N VAL A 30 -14.32 0.18 -1.51
CA VAL A 30 -14.18 1.23 -2.52
C VAL A 30 -12.80 1.07 -3.15
N ALA A 31 -12.77 0.48 -4.33
CA ALA A 31 -11.57 0.26 -5.12
C ALA A 31 -11.30 1.48 -5.99
N ALA A 32 -10.16 2.15 -5.81
CA ALA A 32 -9.81 3.33 -6.56
C ALA A 32 -8.52 3.13 -7.37
N ASP A 33 -8.54 3.55 -8.63
CA ASP A 33 -7.39 3.46 -9.53
C ASP A 33 -7.49 4.50 -10.65
N ILE A 34 -6.39 4.74 -11.34
CA ILE A 34 -6.35 5.54 -12.57
C ILE A 34 -6.73 4.70 -13.81
N ASN A 35 -6.61 3.38 -13.72
CA ASN A 35 -6.92 2.44 -14.79
C ASN A 35 -8.36 1.97 -14.68
N ASP A 36 -9.27 2.70 -15.34
CA ASP A 36 -10.72 2.44 -15.29
C ASP A 36 -11.07 1.03 -15.78
N ALA A 37 -10.50 0.61 -16.89
CA ALA A 37 -10.84 -0.70 -17.48
C ALA A 37 -10.48 -1.87 -16.54
N ALA A 38 -9.31 -1.82 -15.91
CA ALA A 38 -8.88 -2.87 -14.97
C ALA A 38 -9.67 -2.79 -13.64
N GLY A 39 -9.97 -1.58 -13.16
CA GLY A 39 -10.75 -1.36 -11.95
C GLY A 39 -12.19 -1.83 -12.09
N GLU A 40 -12.86 -1.51 -13.20
CA GLU A 40 -14.22 -1.96 -13.50
C GLU A 40 -14.29 -3.49 -13.68
N ALA A 41 -13.28 -4.08 -14.37
CA ALA A 41 -13.20 -5.53 -14.52
C ALA A 41 -13.03 -6.25 -13.17
N LEU A 42 -12.21 -5.72 -12.26
CA LEU A 42 -12.06 -6.24 -10.91
C LEU A 42 -13.40 -6.22 -10.15
N VAL A 43 -14.08 -5.07 -10.16
CA VAL A 43 -15.36 -4.88 -9.46
C VAL A 43 -16.42 -5.83 -10.03
N ALA A 44 -16.53 -5.95 -11.37
CA ALA A 44 -17.45 -6.88 -12.01
C ALA A 44 -17.18 -8.34 -11.57
N ALA A 45 -15.91 -8.75 -11.52
CA ALA A 45 -15.53 -10.10 -11.11
C ALA A 45 -15.85 -10.40 -9.63
N LEU A 46 -15.65 -9.40 -8.74
CA LEU A 46 -15.95 -9.57 -7.32
C LEU A 46 -17.46 -9.54 -7.05
N ASN A 47 -18.21 -8.63 -7.68
CA ASN A 47 -19.65 -8.54 -7.51
C ASN A 47 -20.39 -9.75 -8.11
N ALA A 48 -19.83 -10.41 -9.14
CA ALA A 48 -20.35 -11.70 -9.65
C ALA A 48 -20.24 -12.84 -8.62
N ARG A 49 -19.48 -12.64 -7.54
CA ARG A 49 -19.34 -13.54 -6.38
C ARG A 49 -20.12 -13.05 -5.16
N ASP A 50 -21.07 -12.14 -5.35
CA ASP A 50 -21.92 -11.53 -4.31
C ASP A 50 -21.15 -10.68 -3.28
N PHE A 51 -19.95 -10.17 -3.63
CA PHE A 51 -19.25 -9.21 -2.79
C PHE A 51 -19.69 -7.77 -3.08
N ASN A 52 -19.53 -6.88 -2.12
CA ASN A 52 -19.95 -5.49 -2.21
C ASN A 52 -18.75 -4.58 -2.51
N VAL A 53 -18.45 -4.38 -3.79
CA VAL A 53 -17.31 -3.59 -4.25
C VAL A 53 -17.78 -2.53 -5.25
N VAL A 54 -17.27 -1.30 -5.09
CA VAL A 54 -17.51 -0.21 -6.04
C VAL A 54 -16.18 0.32 -6.57
N TYR A 55 -16.16 0.73 -7.84
CA TYR A 55 -15.02 1.38 -8.46
C TYR A 55 -15.14 2.91 -8.40
N ARG A 56 -14.00 3.59 -8.24
CA ARG A 56 -13.86 5.04 -8.38
C ARG A 56 -12.58 5.38 -9.12
N HIS A 57 -12.69 6.17 -10.20
CA HIS A 57 -11.50 6.74 -10.84
C HIS A 57 -10.77 7.66 -9.87
N CYS A 58 -9.44 7.51 -9.74
CA CYS A 58 -8.62 8.38 -8.90
C CYS A 58 -7.17 8.41 -9.38
N ASP A 59 -6.76 9.57 -9.91
CA ASP A 59 -5.34 9.90 -10.03
C ASP A 59 -4.85 10.44 -8.69
N VAL A 60 -4.04 9.66 -8.00
CA VAL A 60 -3.55 10.00 -6.65
C VAL A 60 -2.59 11.19 -6.62
N THR A 61 -2.08 11.64 -7.77
CA THR A 61 -1.30 12.89 -7.85
C THR A 61 -2.19 14.15 -7.78
N GLN A 62 -3.51 13.97 -7.88
CA GLN A 62 -4.49 15.04 -7.89
C GLN A 62 -5.23 15.14 -6.55
N LYS A 63 -4.87 16.14 -5.74
CA LYS A 63 -5.46 16.34 -4.41
C LYS A 63 -7.00 16.27 -4.40
N ALA A 64 -7.65 16.97 -5.34
CA ALA A 64 -9.10 17.03 -5.40
C ALA A 64 -9.75 15.67 -5.66
N GLN A 65 -9.08 14.79 -6.45
CA GLN A 65 -9.58 13.44 -6.70
C GLN A 65 -9.44 12.55 -5.47
N VAL A 66 -8.31 12.64 -4.74
CA VAL A 66 -8.09 11.89 -3.51
C VAL A 66 -9.08 12.30 -2.40
N GLU A 67 -9.28 13.60 -2.20
CA GLU A 67 -10.26 14.10 -1.24
C GLU A 67 -11.70 13.72 -1.67
N GLY A 68 -12.01 13.83 -2.96
CA GLY A 68 -13.30 13.42 -3.54
C GLY A 68 -13.57 11.92 -3.39
N LEU A 69 -12.55 11.06 -3.50
CA LEU A 69 -12.66 9.62 -3.27
C LEU A 69 -13.13 9.31 -1.84
N VAL A 70 -12.46 9.90 -0.84
CA VAL A 70 -12.77 9.66 0.58
C VAL A 70 -14.13 10.26 0.95
N ASN A 71 -14.41 11.50 0.51
CA ASN A 71 -15.69 12.17 0.77
C ASN A 71 -16.84 11.42 0.11
N GLY A 72 -16.69 10.97 -1.13
CA GLY A 72 -17.70 10.17 -1.83
C GLY A 72 -17.96 8.80 -1.15
N ALA A 73 -16.95 8.18 -0.54
CA ALA A 73 -17.15 6.99 0.30
C ALA A 73 -17.95 7.32 1.56
N LEU A 74 -17.63 8.43 2.22
CA LEU A 74 -18.38 8.90 3.40
C LEU A 74 -19.84 9.26 3.07
N GLU A 75 -20.09 9.91 1.94
CA GLU A 75 -21.43 10.26 1.46
C GLU A 75 -22.26 9.02 1.12
N GLN A 76 -21.65 8.05 0.43
CA GLN A 76 -22.36 6.86 -0.03
C GLN A 76 -22.62 5.84 1.07
N PHE A 77 -21.65 5.63 1.97
CA PHE A 77 -21.65 4.54 2.94
C PHE A 77 -21.72 5.00 4.40
N GLY A 78 -21.61 6.31 4.64
CA GLY A 78 -21.65 6.90 5.98
C GLY A 78 -20.37 6.68 6.80
N ALA A 79 -19.37 5.97 6.27
CA ALA A 79 -18.14 5.65 6.98
C ALA A 79 -16.96 5.40 6.04
N VAL A 80 -15.76 5.58 6.59
CA VAL A 80 -14.50 4.98 6.12
C VAL A 80 -13.85 4.39 7.38
N ASP A 81 -13.92 3.08 7.51
CA ASP A 81 -13.37 2.37 8.68
C ASP A 81 -11.90 2.00 8.47
N VAL A 82 -11.56 1.64 7.23
CA VAL A 82 -10.20 1.26 6.83
C VAL A 82 -9.78 2.08 5.62
N LEU A 83 -8.56 2.63 5.66
CA LEU A 83 -7.93 3.33 4.54
C LEU A 83 -6.60 2.66 4.21
N ILE A 84 -6.47 2.15 2.99
CA ILE A 84 -5.24 1.53 2.48
C ILE A 84 -4.64 2.45 1.41
N ASN A 85 -3.58 3.16 1.76
CA ASN A 85 -2.82 4.01 0.86
C ASN A 85 -1.75 3.16 0.16
N ASN A 86 -2.10 2.60 -0.99
CA ASN A 86 -1.25 1.69 -1.74
C ASN A 86 -0.71 2.30 -3.04
N ALA A 87 -1.50 3.12 -3.73
CA ALA A 87 -1.10 3.71 -5.00
C ALA A 87 0.19 4.53 -4.92
N VAL A 88 0.98 4.44 -5.96
CA VAL A 88 2.14 5.28 -6.21
C VAL A 88 2.34 5.40 -7.73
N PRO A 89 2.70 6.58 -8.27
CA PRO A 89 2.97 6.71 -9.69
C PRO A 89 4.22 5.89 -10.07
N PRO A 90 4.29 5.36 -11.29
CA PRO A 90 5.49 4.70 -11.78
C PRO A 90 6.67 5.68 -11.81
N GLY A 91 7.84 5.21 -11.37
CA GLY A 91 9.11 5.94 -11.44
C GLY A 91 10.07 5.29 -12.43
N ALA A 92 11.00 6.08 -12.98
CA ALA A 92 12.10 5.57 -13.77
C ALA A 92 13.30 5.24 -12.87
N LEU A 93 14.10 4.25 -13.25
CA LEU A 93 15.39 3.99 -12.60
C LEU A 93 16.42 4.99 -13.14
N GLY A 94 17.29 5.47 -12.28
CA GLY A 94 18.39 6.36 -12.65
C GLY A 94 19.19 6.84 -11.45
N PRO A 95 20.47 7.22 -11.65
CA PRO A 95 21.31 7.74 -10.59
C PRO A 95 20.74 9.07 -10.06
N ILE A 96 21.04 9.40 -8.81
CA ILE A 96 20.44 10.54 -8.11
C ILE A 96 20.72 11.88 -8.81
N GLU A 97 21.92 12.04 -9.38
CA GLU A 97 22.35 13.26 -10.08
C GLU A 97 21.63 13.50 -11.40
N GLU A 98 20.99 12.48 -11.96
CA GLU A 98 20.20 12.56 -13.21
C GLU A 98 18.70 12.72 -12.95
N LYS A 99 18.25 12.55 -11.70
CA LYS A 99 16.85 12.71 -11.33
C LYS A 99 16.44 14.18 -11.30
N SER A 100 15.41 14.53 -12.04
CA SER A 100 14.83 15.87 -12.07
C SER A 100 13.97 16.16 -10.84
N ASP A 101 13.84 17.44 -10.49
CA ASP A 101 12.92 17.91 -9.46
C ASP A 101 11.46 17.48 -9.74
N ALA A 102 11.07 17.41 -11.02
CA ALA A 102 9.73 16.98 -11.44
C ALA A 102 9.47 15.50 -11.11
N GLU A 103 10.47 14.61 -11.23
CA GLU A 103 10.35 13.21 -10.82
C GLU A 103 10.19 13.11 -9.31
N PHE A 104 11.01 13.82 -8.53
CA PHE A 104 10.86 13.90 -7.08
C PHE A 104 9.48 14.42 -6.68
N GLN A 105 9.01 15.51 -7.29
CA GLN A 105 7.70 16.09 -6.98
C GLN A 105 6.58 15.10 -7.30
N ARG A 106 6.62 14.43 -8.45
CA ARG A 106 5.62 13.43 -8.84
C ARG A 106 5.55 12.26 -7.85
N GLN A 107 6.71 11.75 -7.41
CA GLN A 107 6.75 10.68 -6.42
C GLN A 107 6.26 11.15 -5.05
N LEU A 108 6.58 12.37 -4.65
CA LEU A 108 6.04 12.96 -3.43
C LEU A 108 4.53 13.17 -3.52
N ASP A 109 4.01 13.67 -4.63
CA ASP A 109 2.57 13.91 -4.81
C ASP A 109 1.78 12.60 -4.67
N GLY A 110 2.15 11.55 -5.40
CA GLY A 110 1.42 10.29 -5.39
C GLY A 110 1.81 9.34 -4.25
N GLY A 111 3.06 9.37 -3.78
CA GLY A 111 3.56 8.45 -2.75
C GLY A 111 3.44 8.95 -1.31
N PHE A 112 3.39 10.27 -1.10
CA PHE A 112 3.32 10.89 0.23
C PHE A 112 2.10 11.79 0.38
N PHE A 113 1.94 12.81 -0.47
CA PHE A 113 0.84 13.75 -0.31
C PHE A 113 -0.52 13.11 -0.53
N ALA A 114 -0.64 12.17 -1.47
CA ALA A 114 -1.87 11.38 -1.68
C ALA A 114 -2.36 10.73 -0.38
N ALA A 115 -1.46 10.00 0.31
CA ALA A 115 -1.79 9.38 1.58
C ALA A 115 -2.19 10.41 2.65
N ARG A 116 -1.44 11.53 2.74
CA ARG A 116 -1.75 12.61 3.67
C ARG A 116 -3.12 13.25 3.38
N TRP A 117 -3.48 13.48 2.13
CA TRP A 117 -4.79 14.03 1.76
C TRP A 117 -5.92 13.07 2.12
N ALA A 118 -5.78 11.78 1.76
CA ALA A 118 -6.77 10.76 2.09
C ALA A 118 -6.94 10.60 3.61
N MET A 119 -5.84 10.55 4.36
CA MET A 119 -5.83 10.46 5.82
C MET A 119 -6.56 11.65 6.47
N ASN A 120 -6.26 12.88 6.00
CA ASN A 120 -6.90 14.09 6.50
C ASN A 120 -8.41 14.12 6.20
N ALA A 121 -8.84 13.69 5.01
CA ALA A 121 -10.24 13.62 4.62
C ALA A 121 -11.02 12.60 5.48
N ALA A 122 -10.41 11.47 5.83
CA ALA A 122 -11.04 10.44 6.67
C ALA A 122 -11.05 10.79 8.16
N PHE A 123 -10.12 11.64 8.64
CA PHE A 123 -9.85 11.84 10.07
C PHE A 123 -11.08 12.24 10.88
N ALA A 124 -11.86 13.23 10.43
CA ALA A 124 -12.99 13.73 11.20
C ALA A 124 -14.07 12.65 11.45
N ALA A 125 -14.35 11.85 10.41
CA ALA A 125 -15.31 10.75 10.49
C ALA A 125 -14.79 9.61 11.38
N MET A 126 -13.53 9.20 11.22
CA MET A 126 -12.91 8.18 12.06
C MET A 126 -12.88 8.62 13.55
N LYS A 127 -12.49 9.88 13.80
CA LYS A 127 -12.48 10.46 15.15
C LYS A 127 -13.87 10.47 15.79
N ALA A 128 -14.89 10.89 15.07
CA ALA A 128 -16.27 10.93 15.56
C ALA A 128 -16.81 9.53 15.92
N ARG A 129 -16.37 8.49 15.20
CA ARG A 129 -16.72 7.09 15.46
C ARG A 129 -15.87 6.43 16.55
N GLY A 130 -14.76 7.03 16.96
CA GLY A 130 -13.81 6.41 17.88
C GLY A 130 -13.11 5.17 17.27
N PHE A 131 -13.06 5.07 15.93
CA PHE A 131 -12.51 3.93 15.21
C PHE A 131 -11.94 4.36 13.85
N GLY A 132 -10.75 3.90 13.56
CA GLY A 132 -10.12 4.02 12.24
C GLY A 132 -8.91 3.10 12.13
N ARG A 133 -8.68 2.58 10.92
CA ARG A 133 -7.52 1.74 10.58
C ARG A 133 -6.87 2.29 9.33
N ILE A 134 -5.65 2.77 9.44
CA ILE A 134 -4.91 3.34 8.31
C ILE A 134 -3.67 2.48 8.07
N ILE A 135 -3.54 2.01 6.83
CA ILE A 135 -2.45 1.14 6.40
C ILE A 135 -1.75 1.82 5.22
N ASN A 136 -0.51 2.22 5.42
CA ASN A 136 0.30 2.90 4.42
C ASN A 136 1.30 1.92 3.81
N LEU A 137 1.30 1.76 2.49
CA LEU A 137 2.28 0.93 1.78
C LEU A 137 3.57 1.72 1.61
N CYS A 138 4.55 1.41 2.45
CA CYS A 138 5.93 1.89 2.37
C CYS A 138 6.78 0.92 1.53
N SER A 139 8.09 0.98 1.63
CA SER A 139 8.98 0.13 0.83
C SER A 139 10.29 -0.15 1.54
N LEU A 140 10.78 -1.37 1.37
CA LEU A 140 12.14 -1.74 1.78
C LEU A 140 13.20 -0.93 1.02
N ASN A 141 12.89 -0.48 -0.22
CA ASN A 141 13.80 0.34 -1.01
C ASN A 141 14.20 1.64 -0.27
N GLY A 142 13.21 2.31 0.35
CA GLY A 142 13.49 3.51 1.14
C GLY A 142 14.32 3.20 2.37
N VAL A 143 13.94 2.15 3.11
CA VAL A 143 14.63 1.75 4.35
C VAL A 143 16.09 1.38 4.11
N ASN A 144 16.37 0.67 3.00
CA ASN A 144 17.72 0.16 2.66
C ASN A 144 18.47 1.08 1.68
N ALA A 145 17.93 2.28 1.38
CA ALA A 145 18.54 3.23 0.46
C ALA A 145 18.88 2.58 -0.92
N HIS A 146 17.90 1.85 -1.50
CA HIS A 146 18.11 1.14 -2.75
C HIS A 146 18.59 2.11 -3.85
N PRO A 147 19.68 1.80 -4.58
CA PRO A 147 20.22 2.69 -5.60
C PRO A 147 19.23 2.87 -6.76
N GLN A 148 19.38 3.99 -7.50
CA GLN A 148 18.59 4.36 -8.68
C GLN A 148 17.10 4.65 -8.45
N THR A 149 16.64 4.68 -7.20
CA THR A 149 15.24 4.93 -6.83
C THR A 149 15.10 6.07 -5.81
N ALA A 150 15.96 7.08 -5.86
CA ALA A 150 16.04 8.12 -4.82
C ALA A 150 14.73 8.89 -4.63
N ASP A 151 14.04 9.26 -5.71
CA ASP A 151 12.75 9.94 -5.72
C ASP A 151 11.66 9.11 -5.02
N TYR A 152 11.56 7.84 -5.38
CA TYR A 152 10.64 6.88 -4.74
C TYR A 152 11.00 6.64 -3.27
N ASN A 153 12.29 6.46 -2.96
CA ASN A 153 12.75 6.22 -1.59
C ASN A 153 12.38 7.38 -0.67
N VAL A 154 12.59 8.62 -1.12
CA VAL A 154 12.23 9.84 -0.38
C VAL A 154 10.74 9.87 -0.08
N ALA A 155 9.89 9.60 -1.06
CA ALA A 155 8.43 9.60 -0.88
C ALA A 155 7.98 8.52 0.13
N LYS A 156 8.55 7.30 0.05
CA LYS A 156 8.19 6.20 0.95
C LYS A 156 8.71 6.38 2.37
N GLU A 157 9.89 6.99 2.56
CA GLU A 157 10.39 7.34 3.90
C GLU A 157 9.61 8.54 4.50
N ALA A 158 9.22 9.53 3.69
CA ALA A 158 8.33 10.59 4.14
C ALA A 158 6.98 10.02 4.63
N LEU A 159 6.40 9.06 3.89
CA LEU A 159 5.17 8.38 4.28
C LEU A 159 5.35 7.57 5.57
N ARG A 160 6.50 6.88 5.74
CA ARG A 160 6.82 6.13 6.96
C ARG A 160 6.96 7.06 8.19
N ALA A 161 7.55 8.23 8.02
CA ALA A 161 7.63 9.24 9.07
C ALA A 161 6.23 9.79 9.44
N LEU A 162 5.40 10.12 8.42
CA LEU A 162 4.01 10.56 8.63
C LEU A 162 3.19 9.50 9.37
N THR A 163 3.34 8.22 9.02
CA THR A 163 2.66 7.10 9.69
C THR A 163 2.90 7.11 11.20
N ARG A 164 4.14 7.29 11.63
CA ARG A 164 4.51 7.31 13.05
C ARG A 164 3.97 8.54 13.78
N THR A 165 4.00 9.71 13.14
CA THR A 165 3.46 10.94 13.71
C THR A 165 1.95 10.86 13.86
N ALA A 166 1.23 10.47 12.80
CA ALA A 166 -0.22 10.31 12.83
C ALA A 166 -0.67 9.23 13.84
N ALA A 167 0.07 8.13 13.94
CA ALA A 167 -0.18 7.10 14.93
C ALA A 167 -0.15 7.65 16.37
N ARG A 168 0.83 8.49 16.68
CA ARG A 168 0.98 9.10 18.00
C ARG A 168 -0.13 10.12 18.30
N GLU A 169 -0.46 10.96 17.30
CA GLU A 169 -1.45 12.02 17.48
C GLU A 169 -2.89 11.51 17.49
N TRP A 170 -3.19 10.44 16.73
CA TRP A 170 -4.55 9.96 16.50
C TRP A 170 -4.95 8.76 17.36
N ALA A 171 -3.99 8.12 18.03
CA ALA A 171 -4.27 7.01 18.95
C ALA A 171 -5.33 7.33 20.03
N PRO A 172 -5.36 8.54 20.64
CA PRO A 172 -6.40 8.88 21.62
C PRO A 172 -7.83 8.85 21.08
N PHE A 173 -7.99 8.89 19.75
CA PHE A 173 -9.27 8.83 19.06
C PHE A 173 -9.65 7.42 18.57
N GLY A 174 -8.93 6.37 19.00
CA GLY A 174 -9.18 5.00 18.56
C GLY A 174 -8.73 4.68 17.14
N ILE A 175 -7.89 5.55 16.54
CA ILE A 175 -7.35 5.40 15.18
C ILE A 175 -5.95 4.80 15.27
N THR A 176 -5.72 3.69 14.58
CA THR A 176 -4.38 3.12 14.40
C THR A 176 -3.85 3.43 13.01
N VAL A 177 -2.56 3.74 12.92
CA VAL A 177 -1.86 4.01 11.67
C VAL A 177 -0.59 3.19 11.61
N ASN A 178 -0.49 2.27 10.65
CA ASN A 178 0.66 1.39 10.50
C ASN A 178 1.16 1.38 9.05
N ALA A 179 2.43 1.02 8.87
CA ALA A 179 3.05 0.85 7.56
C ALA A 179 3.34 -0.62 7.28
N ILE A 180 3.18 -1.03 6.02
CA ILE A 180 3.66 -2.30 5.49
C ILE A 180 4.77 -1.99 4.48
N CYS A 181 5.93 -2.66 4.61
CA CYS A 181 6.98 -2.73 3.61
C CYS A 181 6.95 -4.13 2.98
N PRO A 182 6.27 -4.31 1.84
CA PRO A 182 6.12 -5.63 1.24
C PRO A 182 7.32 -6.01 0.38
N GLY A 183 7.67 -7.28 0.38
CA GLY A 183 8.48 -7.92 -0.66
C GLY A 183 7.58 -8.77 -1.55
N ALA A 184 6.94 -8.15 -2.55
CA ALA A 184 5.89 -8.78 -3.32
C ALA A 184 6.20 -8.81 -4.82
N ILE A 185 5.66 -9.79 -5.52
CA ILE A 185 5.65 -9.86 -6.97
C ILE A 185 4.92 -8.62 -7.51
N THR A 186 5.63 -7.85 -8.33
CA THR A 186 5.12 -6.68 -9.04
C THR A 186 5.18 -6.91 -10.55
N ALA A 187 4.52 -6.06 -11.33
CA ALA A 187 4.61 -6.10 -12.79
C ALA A 187 6.08 -6.04 -13.27
N ALA A 188 6.92 -5.24 -12.59
CA ALA A 188 8.36 -5.18 -12.91
C ALA A 188 9.08 -6.50 -12.62
N PHE A 189 8.75 -7.18 -11.51
CA PHE A 189 9.33 -8.49 -11.20
C PHE A 189 8.86 -9.58 -12.18
N LEU A 190 7.58 -9.57 -12.58
CA LEU A 190 7.05 -10.48 -13.61
C LEU A 190 7.76 -10.27 -14.96
N ALA A 191 7.98 -9.01 -15.36
CA ALA A 191 8.77 -8.70 -16.54
C ALA A 191 10.20 -9.23 -16.41
N MET A 192 10.84 -9.06 -15.24
CA MET A 192 12.17 -9.61 -14.97
C MET A 192 12.18 -11.15 -15.07
N GLN A 193 11.18 -11.83 -14.51
CA GLN A 193 11.06 -13.30 -14.63
C GLN A 193 10.97 -13.76 -16.09
N THR A 194 10.27 -12.97 -16.92
CA THR A 194 10.07 -13.29 -18.35
C THR A 194 11.32 -13.02 -19.18
N PHE A 195 11.97 -11.86 -19.00
CA PHE A 195 13.04 -11.37 -19.89
C PHE A 195 14.45 -11.60 -19.32
N ALA A 196 14.59 -11.82 -18.02
CA ALA A 196 15.87 -12.02 -17.33
C ALA A 196 15.73 -13.04 -16.18
N PRO A 197 15.35 -14.29 -16.44
CA PRO A 197 14.99 -15.27 -15.40
C PRO A 197 16.13 -15.56 -14.42
N GLU A 198 17.39 -15.53 -14.85
CA GLU A 198 18.54 -15.69 -13.96
C GLU A 198 18.65 -14.52 -12.95
N MET A 199 18.31 -13.29 -13.37
CA MET A 199 18.30 -12.14 -12.47
C MET A 199 17.19 -12.28 -11.44
N ALA A 200 15.98 -12.70 -11.85
CA ALA A 200 14.88 -12.97 -10.94
C ALA A 200 15.24 -14.05 -9.91
N GLN A 201 15.94 -15.12 -10.34
CA GLN A 201 16.43 -16.15 -9.42
C GLN A 201 17.48 -15.60 -8.44
N ARG A 202 18.37 -14.69 -8.88
CA ARG A 202 19.34 -14.05 -7.97
C ARG A 202 18.63 -13.18 -6.93
N VAL A 203 17.57 -12.45 -7.33
CA VAL A 203 16.75 -11.66 -6.40
C VAL A 203 16.10 -12.59 -5.36
N ASN A 204 15.48 -13.69 -5.80
CA ASN A 204 14.87 -14.66 -4.89
C ASN A 204 15.87 -15.26 -3.89
N LYS A 205 17.08 -15.57 -4.33
CA LYS A 205 18.14 -16.10 -3.45
C LYS A 205 18.62 -15.12 -2.36
N GLN A 206 18.38 -13.81 -2.54
CA GLN A 206 18.70 -12.81 -1.53
C GLN A 206 17.62 -12.71 -0.44
N ILE A 207 16.44 -13.27 -0.68
CA ILE A 207 15.35 -13.32 0.29
C ILE A 207 15.54 -14.60 1.14
N PRO A 208 15.60 -14.53 2.48
CA PRO A 208 15.77 -15.72 3.32
C PRO A 208 14.76 -16.84 3.07
N MET A 209 13.48 -16.50 2.77
CA MET A 209 12.48 -17.49 2.41
C MET A 209 12.62 -18.06 0.99
N GLY A 210 13.52 -17.51 0.16
CA GLY A 210 13.88 -18.01 -1.15
C GLY A 210 12.97 -17.63 -2.31
N TYR A 211 11.95 -16.79 -2.07
CA TYR A 211 11.01 -16.34 -3.11
C TYR A 211 10.46 -14.95 -2.84
N MET A 212 10.01 -14.27 -3.89
CA MET A 212 9.26 -13.02 -3.82
C MET A 212 7.79 -13.32 -3.51
N GLY A 213 7.22 -12.69 -2.50
CA GLY A 213 5.89 -13.00 -1.98
C GLY A 213 4.76 -12.75 -2.98
N GLU A 214 3.76 -13.62 -2.98
CA GLU A 214 2.54 -13.45 -3.73
C GLU A 214 1.63 -12.40 -3.04
N PRO A 215 1.14 -11.38 -3.78
CA PRO A 215 0.35 -10.29 -3.19
C PRO A 215 -0.84 -10.77 -2.35
N TYR A 216 -1.57 -11.76 -2.83
CA TYR A 216 -2.77 -12.25 -2.15
C TYR A 216 -2.43 -13.20 -0.99
N GLU A 217 -1.57 -14.18 -1.21
CA GLU A 217 -1.30 -15.23 -0.23
C GLU A 217 -0.38 -14.74 0.90
N ASP A 218 0.67 -14.00 0.55
CA ASP A 218 1.73 -13.66 1.51
C ASP A 218 1.54 -12.27 2.15
N ILE A 219 0.90 -11.32 1.46
CA ILE A 219 0.87 -9.92 1.91
C ILE A 219 -0.52 -9.49 2.39
N SER A 220 -1.59 -9.82 1.65
CA SER A 220 -2.92 -9.24 1.90
C SER A 220 -3.49 -9.61 3.27
N GLY A 221 -3.14 -10.78 3.80
CA GLY A 221 -3.56 -11.21 5.14
C GLY A 221 -3.05 -10.32 6.27
N VAL A 222 -1.85 -9.73 6.12
CA VAL A 222 -1.29 -8.81 7.11
C VAL A 222 -2.09 -7.49 7.13
N ALA A 223 -2.51 -6.98 5.97
CA ALA A 223 -3.36 -5.80 5.91
C ALA A 223 -4.73 -6.06 6.57
N LEU A 224 -5.34 -7.22 6.32
CA LEU A 224 -6.60 -7.61 6.97
C LEU A 224 -6.43 -7.75 8.49
N PHE A 225 -5.33 -8.35 8.96
CA PHE A 225 -5.00 -8.39 10.39
C PHE A 225 -4.90 -7.00 11.00
N LEU A 226 -4.17 -6.06 10.37
CA LEU A 226 -4.05 -4.69 10.85
C LEU A 226 -5.38 -3.93 10.89
N ALA A 227 -6.33 -4.27 10.03
CA ALA A 227 -7.68 -3.73 10.02
C ALA A 227 -8.57 -4.31 11.13
N SER A 228 -8.23 -5.48 11.66
CA SER A 228 -9.03 -6.23 12.62
C SER A 228 -8.98 -5.68 14.05
N LYS A 229 -9.83 -6.23 14.90
CA LYS A 229 -9.81 -5.98 16.34
C LYS A 229 -8.58 -6.56 17.05
N ASP A 230 -7.95 -7.57 16.47
CA ASP A 230 -6.78 -8.22 17.06
C ASP A 230 -5.55 -7.32 17.01
N ALA A 231 -5.48 -6.41 16.04
CA ALA A 231 -4.44 -5.39 15.92
C ALA A 231 -4.78 -4.07 16.65
N ARG A 232 -5.83 -4.00 17.47
CA ARG A 232 -6.30 -2.74 18.09
C ARG A 232 -5.27 -2.01 18.95
N TYR A 233 -4.24 -2.71 19.41
CA TYR A 233 -3.16 -2.14 20.21
C TYR A 233 -1.86 -1.94 19.43
N MET A 234 -1.93 -2.09 18.09
CA MET A 234 -0.80 -1.89 17.19
C MET A 234 -0.95 -0.58 16.43
N THR A 235 -0.08 0.40 16.71
CA THR A 235 -0.02 1.67 15.97
C THR A 235 1.40 2.18 15.87
N GLY A 236 1.73 2.88 14.78
CA GLY A 236 3.07 3.43 14.54
C GLY A 236 4.13 2.42 14.10
N ASN A 237 3.72 1.18 13.81
CA ASN A 237 4.65 0.12 13.41
C ASN A 237 4.97 0.21 11.91
N THR A 238 6.18 -0.23 11.57
CA THR A 238 6.56 -0.62 10.20
C THR A 238 6.70 -2.13 10.19
N LEU A 239 5.82 -2.81 9.47
CA LEU A 239 5.84 -4.27 9.33
C LEU A 239 6.55 -4.61 8.02
N PHE A 240 7.61 -5.37 8.13
CA PHE A 240 8.28 -5.95 6.98
C PHE A 240 7.60 -7.28 6.64
N VAL A 241 7.00 -7.34 5.47
CA VAL A 241 6.31 -8.54 4.95
C VAL A 241 7.01 -8.91 3.65
N ASP A 242 8.23 -9.41 3.77
CA ASP A 242 9.22 -9.47 2.70
C ASP A 242 10.08 -10.76 2.72
N GLY A 243 9.59 -11.80 3.38
CA GLY A 243 10.31 -13.07 3.49
C GLY A 243 11.67 -12.98 4.21
N GLY A 244 11.87 -11.92 5.02
CA GLY A 244 13.12 -11.65 5.73
C GLY A 244 14.12 -10.79 4.96
N GLY A 245 13.72 -10.25 3.80
CA GLY A 245 14.60 -9.42 2.95
C GLY A 245 15.12 -8.15 3.63
N HIS A 246 14.45 -7.67 4.69
CA HIS A 246 14.90 -6.54 5.51
C HIS A 246 16.06 -6.88 6.47
N ILE A 247 16.36 -8.16 6.68
CA ILE A 247 17.44 -8.58 7.58
C ILE A 247 18.77 -8.37 6.85
N ASN A 248 19.31 -7.15 7.00
CA ASN A 248 20.59 -6.77 6.41
C ASN A 248 21.72 -7.16 7.34
N GLY A 249 22.56 -8.07 6.91
CA GLY A 249 23.74 -8.51 7.64
C GLY A 249 24.83 -8.98 6.69
N ILE A 250 25.97 -9.37 7.23
CA ILE A 250 26.98 -10.12 6.49
C ILE A 250 26.32 -11.43 6.05
N ASN A 251 26.37 -11.72 4.74
CA ASN A 251 25.86 -12.99 4.23
C ASN A 251 26.79 -14.13 4.68
N TRP A 252 26.44 -14.78 5.80
CA TRP A 252 27.19 -15.89 6.34
C TRP A 252 26.98 -17.20 5.56
N ALA A 253 25.94 -17.28 4.69
CA ALA A 253 25.67 -18.48 3.90
C ALA A 253 26.86 -18.86 3.02
N SER A 254 27.56 -17.88 2.46
CA SER A 254 28.78 -18.12 1.66
C SER A 254 29.97 -18.67 2.43
N LEU A 255 29.88 -18.80 3.76
CA LEU A 255 30.92 -19.40 4.58
C LEU A 255 30.66 -20.88 4.86
N PHE A 256 29.51 -21.40 4.50
CA PHE A 256 29.05 -22.76 4.80
C PHE A 256 28.62 -23.54 3.54
N ASP A 257 28.75 -22.94 2.34
CA ASP A 257 28.49 -23.58 1.03
C ASP A 257 29.71 -24.38 0.56
#